data_0f0925474fc97b530d4fc85f249554a1
#
_entry.id   0f0925474fc97b530d4fc85f249554a1
#
_cell.length_a   1.000
_cell.length_b   1.000
_cell.length_c   1.000
_cell.angle_alpha   90.00
_cell.angle_beta   90.00
_cell.angle_gamma   90.00
#
_symmetry.space_group_name_H-M   'P 1'
#
loop_
_entity.id
_entity.type
_entity.pdbx_description
1 polymer ?
#
loop_
_entity_poly.entity_id
_entity_poly.type
_entity_poly.pdbx_seq_one_letter_code
_entity_poly.pdbx_strand_id
1 'polypeptide(L)'
;MKEKTGKPQAFSRHLIGKSASEHLANFNQLLAGMMGSAENKPEALKDITAVEVSQANFPALISAAMLGEFGAEVIKVEPPEGDPARKVSQYGVKVKGAGIPFLMESRNKHYITLDLQSEKGRENFKKLASRADVIIDGLKPGFMDSEGIGYRQFSKLHPGLIYVAISPYGHFTSKARNFRNIPDTDLTAQAESGYPALIGNPQAPEPYNYPLKAGVWAASYMSATLATAGTLTALLHKRRTGEGQMVDMASSEAISIWQGFSIAWGFTFEMPRVRVGNFDWCLFPYGYYQAKDGFVTVAAASDADFRGLLKILGRWDLENDWRFLFDRITDDVDKLKVLEGEFKKELIKFARKDLVRKTLSYSAGAAKSKLRGKGFPIIVETLSPREVLQEEHWQVRNSFLEADSGLKGRLKIPSSAPKMSESPPRTKRLECGIGQDNDKIYEKYGLLK
;
A
#
# COMPACT_ATOMS: atom_id res chain seq x y z
N MET A 1 30.67 -39.19 1.68
CA MET A 1 29.89 -38.33 0.76
C MET A 1 30.38 -36.90 0.91
N LYS A 2 31.08 -36.38 -0.10
CA LYS A 2 31.68 -35.02 -0.07
C LYS A 2 30.64 -34.02 -0.52
N GLU A 3 30.23 -33.12 0.38
CA GLU A 3 29.41 -31.95 0.07
C GLU A 3 30.16 -31.05 -0.92
N LYS A 4 29.55 -30.86 -2.08
CA LYS A 4 29.94 -29.79 -3.00
C LYS A 4 29.40 -28.47 -2.50
N THR A 5 30.18 -27.74 -1.70
CA THR A 5 29.92 -26.32 -1.41
C THR A 5 30.22 -25.54 -2.69
N GLY A 6 29.21 -25.28 -3.50
CA GLY A 6 29.29 -24.34 -4.60
C GLY A 6 29.51 -22.94 -4.05
N LYS A 7 30.72 -22.38 -4.18
CA LYS A 7 30.97 -20.97 -3.96
C LYS A 7 30.05 -20.18 -4.88
N PRO A 8 29.37 -19.10 -4.40
CA PRO A 8 28.64 -18.23 -5.28
C PRO A 8 29.60 -17.73 -6.37
N GLN A 9 29.23 -17.92 -7.63
CA GLN A 9 29.99 -17.38 -8.73
C GLN A 9 30.11 -15.88 -8.53
N ALA A 10 31.32 -15.41 -8.29
CA ALA A 10 31.62 -14.00 -8.24
C ALA A 10 31.13 -13.37 -9.55
N PHE A 11 30.37 -12.28 -9.44
CA PHE A 11 30.00 -11.44 -10.58
C PHE A 11 31.23 -11.27 -11.46
N SER A 12 31.24 -11.93 -12.60
CA SER A 12 32.43 -12.09 -13.38
C SER A 12 32.88 -10.74 -13.94
N ARG A 13 34.19 -10.53 -13.95
CA ARG A 13 34.91 -9.37 -14.50
C ARG A 13 34.67 -9.12 -16.02
N HIS A 14 33.77 -9.86 -16.66
CA HIS A 14 33.38 -9.69 -18.07
C HIS A 14 32.53 -8.44 -18.38
N LEU A 15 32.16 -7.69 -17.34
CA LEU A 15 31.42 -6.44 -17.50
C LEU A 15 32.32 -5.19 -17.72
N ILE A 16 33.64 -5.36 -17.70
CA ILE A 16 34.58 -4.26 -17.91
C ILE A 16 34.82 -4.11 -19.42
N GLY A 17 34.08 -3.21 -20.07
CA GLY A 17 34.26 -2.93 -21.50
C GLY A 17 33.02 -2.56 -22.30
N LYS A 18 31.82 -2.83 -21.76
CA LYS A 18 30.57 -2.38 -22.39
C LYS A 18 30.16 -1.02 -21.86
N SER A 19 29.45 -0.23 -22.67
CA SER A 19 28.90 1.04 -22.21
C SER A 19 27.89 0.82 -21.08
N ALA A 20 27.74 1.79 -20.19
CA ALA A 20 26.76 1.70 -19.10
C ALA A 20 25.33 1.47 -19.62
N SER A 21 25.00 1.98 -20.81
CA SER A 21 23.73 1.79 -21.46
C SER A 21 23.50 0.34 -21.94
N GLU A 22 24.54 -0.32 -22.46
CA GLU A 22 24.46 -1.74 -22.86
C GLU A 22 24.35 -2.66 -21.64
N HIS A 23 25.07 -2.36 -20.55
CA HIS A 23 24.94 -3.09 -19.30
C HIS A 23 23.53 -2.97 -18.72
N LEU A 24 22.97 -1.77 -18.73
CA LEU A 24 21.60 -1.53 -18.24
C LEU A 24 20.57 -2.26 -19.11
N ALA A 25 20.71 -2.24 -20.44
CA ALA A 25 19.82 -2.94 -21.35
C ALA A 25 19.85 -4.45 -21.12
N ASN A 26 21.04 -5.04 -21.00
CA ASN A 26 21.21 -6.47 -20.72
C ASN A 26 20.64 -6.85 -19.35
N PHE A 27 20.85 -6.00 -18.33
CA PHE A 27 20.28 -6.23 -16.99
C PHE A 27 18.75 -6.14 -16.99
N ASN A 28 18.18 -5.15 -17.67
CA ASN A 28 16.74 -5.00 -17.79
C ASN A 28 16.10 -6.20 -18.52
N GLN A 29 16.74 -6.72 -19.58
CA GLN A 29 16.28 -7.91 -20.29
C GLN A 29 16.34 -9.15 -19.38
N LEU A 30 17.42 -9.30 -18.59
CA LEU A 30 17.53 -10.37 -17.61
C LEU A 30 16.42 -10.29 -16.56
N LEU A 31 16.19 -9.11 -15.99
CA LEU A 31 15.12 -8.89 -15.00
C LEU A 31 13.74 -9.16 -15.60
N ALA A 32 13.48 -8.73 -16.83
CA ALA A 32 12.21 -8.98 -17.50
C ALA A 32 11.98 -10.48 -17.68
N GLY A 33 13.00 -11.26 -18.04
CA GLY A 33 12.93 -12.72 -18.13
C GLY A 33 12.68 -13.39 -16.77
N MET A 34 13.31 -12.90 -15.71
CA MET A 34 13.14 -13.45 -14.36
C MET A 34 11.77 -13.12 -13.75
N MET A 35 11.25 -11.93 -14.00
CA MET A 35 10.06 -11.39 -13.32
C MET A 35 8.81 -11.36 -14.22
N GLY A 36 8.95 -11.62 -15.52
CA GLY A 36 7.89 -11.47 -16.51
C GLY A 36 6.79 -12.53 -16.45
N SER A 37 7.08 -13.73 -15.89
CA SER A 37 6.10 -14.81 -15.79
C SER A 37 6.08 -15.44 -14.41
N ALA A 38 4.86 -15.82 -13.97
CA ALA A 38 4.64 -16.63 -12.78
C ALA A 38 4.52 -18.14 -13.12
N GLU A 39 4.53 -18.48 -14.40
CA GLU A 39 4.34 -19.86 -14.87
C GLU A 39 5.46 -20.77 -14.35
N ASN A 40 5.08 -21.94 -13.89
CA ASN A 40 5.98 -22.97 -13.35
C ASN A 40 6.83 -22.56 -12.13
N LYS A 41 6.54 -21.42 -11.51
CA LYS A 41 7.20 -20.99 -10.27
C LYS A 41 6.37 -21.37 -9.04
N PRO A 42 7.00 -21.69 -7.90
CA PRO A 42 6.29 -22.02 -6.68
C PRO A 42 5.56 -20.81 -6.12
N GLU A 43 4.63 -21.03 -5.21
CA GLU A 43 3.98 -20.00 -4.41
C GLU A 43 4.57 -20.02 -3.00
N ALA A 44 4.90 -18.85 -2.47
CA ALA A 44 5.61 -18.72 -1.21
C ALA A 44 4.81 -19.28 -0.01
N LEU A 45 3.49 -19.18 -0.05
CA LEU A 45 2.58 -19.59 1.02
C LEU A 45 1.64 -20.75 0.63
N LYS A 46 2.01 -21.58 -0.37
CA LYS A 46 1.14 -22.67 -0.89
C LYS A 46 0.66 -23.65 0.18
N ASP A 47 1.42 -23.82 1.26
CA ASP A 47 1.13 -24.76 2.33
C ASP A 47 0.48 -24.09 3.56
N ILE A 48 0.09 -22.82 3.44
CA ILE A 48 -0.52 -22.03 4.51
C ILE A 48 -2.02 -21.90 4.29
N THR A 49 -2.79 -22.23 5.33
CA THR A 49 -4.23 -21.97 5.37
C THR A 49 -4.52 -20.78 6.25
N ALA A 50 -5.17 -19.76 5.70
CA ALA A 50 -5.62 -18.57 6.41
C ALA A 50 -7.15 -18.50 6.44
N VAL A 51 -7.72 -18.30 7.61
CA VAL A 51 -9.15 -18.09 7.80
C VAL A 51 -9.39 -16.62 8.13
N GLU A 52 -10.11 -15.93 7.26
CA GLU A 52 -10.53 -14.56 7.49
C GLU A 52 -11.96 -14.54 8.03
N VAL A 53 -12.13 -13.94 9.20
CA VAL A 53 -13.44 -13.67 9.81
C VAL A 53 -13.54 -12.19 10.10
N SER A 54 -14.26 -11.47 9.24
CA SER A 54 -14.38 -10.01 9.33
C SER A 54 -15.73 -9.54 8.80
N GLN A 55 -16.18 -8.37 9.27
CA GLN A 55 -17.39 -7.70 8.78
C GLN A 55 -17.12 -6.22 8.61
N ALA A 56 -17.31 -5.70 7.40
CA ALA A 56 -17.06 -4.31 7.01
C ALA A 56 -15.65 -3.80 7.39
N ASN A 57 -14.68 -4.69 7.55
CA ASN A 57 -13.30 -4.39 7.92
C ASN A 57 -12.40 -4.54 6.68
N PHE A 58 -12.15 -3.44 5.96
CA PHE A 58 -11.32 -3.45 4.77
C PHE A 58 -9.85 -3.80 5.04
N PRO A 59 -9.20 -3.36 6.12
CA PRO A 59 -7.85 -3.81 6.45
C PRO A 59 -7.72 -5.34 6.51
N ALA A 60 -8.69 -6.02 7.13
CA ALA A 60 -8.70 -7.49 7.19
C ALA A 60 -8.90 -8.11 5.80
N LEU A 61 -9.86 -7.59 5.01
CA LEU A 61 -10.10 -8.03 3.64
C LEU A 61 -8.85 -7.91 2.78
N ILE A 62 -8.15 -6.77 2.83
CA ILE A 62 -6.95 -6.50 2.04
C ILE A 62 -5.79 -7.41 2.48
N SER A 63 -5.55 -7.56 3.80
CA SER A 63 -4.48 -8.41 4.33
C SER A 63 -4.68 -9.87 3.90
N ALA A 64 -5.90 -10.38 3.98
CA ALA A 64 -6.24 -11.73 3.54
C ALA A 64 -6.02 -11.92 2.04
N ALA A 65 -6.39 -10.92 1.21
CA ALA A 65 -6.15 -10.95 -0.23
C ALA A 65 -4.64 -11.00 -0.56
N MET A 66 -3.82 -10.22 0.16
CA MET A 66 -2.37 -10.24 0.00
C MET A 66 -1.77 -11.62 0.32
N LEU A 67 -2.20 -12.27 1.40
CA LEU A 67 -1.76 -13.64 1.71
C LEU A 67 -2.17 -14.62 0.60
N GLY A 68 -3.40 -14.48 0.07
CA GLY A 68 -3.88 -15.28 -1.05
C GLY A 68 -3.07 -15.05 -2.34
N GLU A 69 -2.61 -13.84 -2.61
CA GLU A 69 -1.74 -13.53 -3.75
C GLU A 69 -0.35 -14.18 -3.61
N PHE A 70 0.15 -14.34 -2.38
CA PHE A 70 1.39 -15.09 -2.11
C PHE A 70 1.19 -16.61 -2.08
N GLY A 71 -0.04 -17.09 -2.29
CA GLY A 71 -0.34 -18.51 -2.47
C GLY A 71 -1.03 -19.21 -1.30
N ALA A 72 -1.35 -18.52 -0.20
CA ALA A 72 -2.11 -19.10 0.88
C ALA A 72 -3.52 -19.51 0.43
N GLU A 73 -4.04 -20.64 0.93
CA GLU A 73 -5.46 -20.95 0.86
C GLU A 73 -6.22 -20.04 1.83
N VAL A 74 -6.95 -19.08 1.29
CA VAL A 74 -7.70 -18.12 2.11
C VAL A 74 -9.18 -18.48 2.10
N ILE A 75 -9.77 -18.68 3.29
CA ILE A 75 -11.17 -18.97 3.49
C ILE A 75 -11.81 -17.78 4.22
N LYS A 76 -12.66 -17.03 3.49
CA LYS A 76 -13.46 -15.94 4.06
C LYS A 76 -14.73 -16.52 4.66
N VAL A 77 -14.89 -16.33 5.95
CA VAL A 77 -16.12 -16.67 6.69
C VAL A 77 -17.02 -15.43 6.74
N GLU A 78 -18.21 -15.55 6.23
CA GLU A 78 -19.23 -14.50 6.25
C GLU A 78 -20.45 -14.95 7.05
N PRO A 79 -21.26 -14.00 7.57
CA PRO A 79 -22.62 -14.34 8.05
C PRO A 79 -23.49 -14.84 6.88
N PRO A 80 -24.61 -15.52 7.14
CA PRO A 80 -25.50 -16.07 6.11
C PRO A 80 -25.94 -15.06 5.03
N GLU A 81 -26.12 -13.80 5.42
CA GLU A 81 -26.50 -12.69 4.53
C GLU A 81 -25.33 -12.02 3.79
N GLY A 82 -24.10 -12.48 4.05
CA GLY A 82 -22.86 -11.93 3.49
C GLY A 82 -22.30 -10.75 4.29
N ASP A 83 -21.05 -10.39 4.01
CA ASP A 83 -20.35 -9.26 4.63
C ASP A 83 -20.99 -7.93 4.24
N PRO A 84 -21.30 -7.02 5.18
CA PRO A 84 -21.78 -5.67 4.88
C PRO A 84 -20.88 -4.87 3.92
N ALA A 85 -19.58 -5.14 3.89
CA ALA A 85 -18.63 -4.52 2.96
C ALA A 85 -19.02 -4.71 1.49
N ARG A 86 -19.77 -5.76 1.15
CA ARG A 86 -20.32 -6.00 -0.20
C ARG A 86 -21.20 -4.87 -0.72
N LYS A 87 -21.82 -4.11 0.21
CA LYS A 87 -22.73 -3.00 -0.11
C LYS A 87 -21.99 -1.70 -0.43
N VAL A 88 -20.70 -1.60 -0.08
CA VAL A 88 -19.89 -0.42 -0.36
C VAL A 88 -19.65 -0.31 -1.86
N SER A 89 -20.23 0.69 -2.49
CA SER A 89 -20.18 0.89 -3.93
C SER A 89 -20.19 2.37 -4.30
N GLN A 90 -19.48 2.72 -5.35
CA GLN A 90 -19.58 4.05 -5.95
C GLN A 90 -20.83 4.10 -6.84
N TYR A 91 -21.66 5.11 -6.63
CA TYR A 91 -22.91 5.32 -7.41
C TYR A 91 -23.86 4.11 -7.47
N GLY A 92 -23.80 3.25 -6.46
CA GLY A 92 -24.64 2.03 -6.44
C GLY A 92 -24.22 0.92 -7.42
N VAL A 93 -23.10 1.09 -8.13
CA VAL A 93 -22.61 0.10 -9.11
C VAL A 93 -22.11 -1.15 -8.38
N LYS A 94 -22.68 -2.29 -8.74
CA LYS A 94 -22.29 -3.62 -8.24
C LYS A 94 -21.90 -4.53 -9.40
N VAL A 95 -20.91 -5.37 -9.15
CA VAL A 95 -20.43 -6.41 -10.05
C VAL A 95 -20.56 -7.75 -9.34
N LYS A 96 -21.27 -8.71 -9.94
CA LYS A 96 -21.52 -10.03 -9.34
C LYS A 96 -22.07 -9.94 -7.90
N GLY A 97 -22.96 -8.98 -7.64
CA GLY A 97 -23.60 -8.77 -6.34
C GLY A 97 -22.78 -7.99 -5.30
N ALA A 98 -21.55 -7.60 -5.59
CA ALA A 98 -20.68 -6.85 -4.71
C ALA A 98 -20.26 -5.50 -5.31
N GLY A 99 -20.01 -4.50 -4.46
CA GLY A 99 -19.37 -3.26 -4.87
C GLY A 99 -17.93 -3.50 -5.32
N ILE A 100 -17.42 -2.64 -6.20
CA ILE A 100 -16.06 -2.75 -6.74
C ILE A 100 -14.98 -2.81 -5.63
N PRO A 101 -15.04 -2.02 -4.55
CA PRO A 101 -14.07 -2.12 -3.47
C PRO A 101 -13.98 -3.52 -2.85
N PHE A 102 -15.12 -4.16 -2.58
CA PHE A 102 -15.14 -5.53 -2.06
C PHE A 102 -14.61 -6.53 -3.08
N LEU A 103 -15.03 -6.40 -4.34
CA LEU A 103 -14.57 -7.27 -5.41
C LEU A 103 -13.05 -7.21 -5.61
N MET A 104 -12.47 -6.01 -5.54
CA MET A 104 -11.01 -5.85 -5.62
C MET A 104 -10.27 -6.64 -4.55
N GLU A 105 -10.82 -6.71 -3.34
CA GLU A 105 -10.21 -7.41 -2.21
C GLU A 105 -10.69 -8.87 -2.09
N SER A 106 -11.38 -9.36 -3.12
CA SER A 106 -11.83 -10.78 -3.22
C SER A 106 -10.79 -11.72 -3.80
N ARG A 107 -9.63 -11.18 -4.17
CA ARG A 107 -8.58 -11.97 -4.84
C ARG A 107 -8.21 -13.22 -4.04
N ASN A 108 -8.25 -14.36 -4.72
CA ASN A 108 -7.79 -15.67 -4.24
C ASN A 108 -8.46 -16.19 -2.96
N LYS A 109 -9.73 -15.83 -2.68
CA LYS A 109 -10.46 -16.29 -1.51
C LYS A 109 -11.53 -17.32 -1.87
N HIS A 110 -11.76 -18.25 -0.95
CA HIS A 110 -12.94 -19.10 -0.89
C HIS A 110 -13.96 -18.47 0.06
N TYR A 111 -15.25 -18.46 -0.32
CA TYR A 111 -16.30 -17.81 0.43
C TYR A 111 -17.26 -18.84 1.02
N ILE A 112 -17.33 -18.88 2.35
CA ILE A 112 -18.29 -19.69 3.09
C ILE A 112 -19.13 -18.85 4.03
N THR A 113 -20.29 -19.38 4.40
CA THR A 113 -21.19 -18.73 5.38
C THR A 113 -21.23 -19.53 6.66
N LEU A 114 -20.99 -18.87 7.80
CA LEU A 114 -21.20 -19.43 9.13
C LEU A 114 -21.94 -18.41 10.00
N ASP A 115 -23.02 -18.83 10.66
CA ASP A 115 -23.65 -18.03 11.71
C ASP A 115 -22.90 -18.26 13.03
N LEU A 116 -21.94 -17.38 13.35
CA LEU A 116 -21.14 -17.48 14.57
C LEU A 116 -21.92 -17.18 15.86
N GLN A 117 -23.17 -16.66 15.75
CA GLN A 117 -24.05 -16.52 16.90
C GLN A 117 -24.70 -17.85 17.27
N SER A 118 -24.81 -18.79 16.34
CA SER A 118 -25.34 -20.13 16.57
C SER A 118 -24.25 -21.08 17.12
N GLU A 119 -24.66 -22.04 17.93
CA GLU A 119 -23.76 -23.10 18.44
C GLU A 119 -23.13 -23.89 17.29
N LYS A 120 -23.94 -24.30 16.31
CA LYS A 120 -23.50 -25.03 15.12
C LYS A 120 -22.46 -24.24 14.31
N GLY A 121 -22.67 -22.93 14.13
CA GLY A 121 -21.70 -22.08 13.43
C GLY A 121 -20.37 -22.00 14.17
N ARG A 122 -20.40 -21.86 15.50
CA ARG A 122 -19.18 -21.87 16.33
C ARG A 122 -18.44 -23.23 16.31
N GLU A 123 -19.17 -24.34 16.35
CA GLU A 123 -18.57 -25.67 16.23
C GLU A 123 -17.90 -25.85 14.85
N ASN A 124 -18.55 -25.42 13.78
CA ASN A 124 -17.94 -25.42 12.45
C ASN A 124 -16.71 -24.53 12.39
N PHE A 125 -16.76 -23.34 12.98
CA PHE A 125 -15.61 -22.44 13.04
C PHE A 125 -14.44 -23.06 13.82
N LYS A 126 -14.68 -23.73 14.95
CA LYS A 126 -13.65 -24.45 15.72
C LYS A 126 -12.97 -25.53 14.89
N LYS A 127 -13.73 -26.31 14.12
CA LYS A 127 -13.18 -27.33 13.22
C LYS A 127 -12.30 -26.71 12.13
N LEU A 128 -12.74 -25.62 11.54
CA LEU A 128 -11.98 -24.88 10.52
C LEU A 128 -10.69 -24.29 11.13
N ALA A 129 -10.81 -23.59 12.25
CA ALA A 129 -9.71 -22.94 12.94
C ALA A 129 -8.63 -23.93 13.45
N SER A 130 -9.03 -25.15 13.83
CA SER A 130 -8.07 -26.18 14.26
C SER A 130 -7.10 -26.65 13.17
N ARG A 131 -7.42 -26.36 11.90
CA ARG A 131 -6.59 -26.69 10.73
C ARG A 131 -5.99 -25.46 10.05
N ALA A 132 -6.24 -24.28 10.60
CA ALA A 132 -5.71 -23.02 10.06
C ALA A 132 -4.33 -22.72 10.64
N ASP A 133 -3.43 -22.20 9.82
CA ASP A 133 -2.16 -21.62 10.27
C ASP A 133 -2.32 -20.20 10.76
N VAL A 134 -3.25 -19.47 10.15
CA VAL A 134 -3.53 -18.05 10.40
C VAL A 134 -5.02 -17.83 10.55
N ILE A 135 -5.44 -17.09 11.57
CA ILE A 135 -6.78 -16.50 11.67
C ILE A 135 -6.61 -14.98 11.54
N ILE A 136 -7.38 -14.35 10.66
CA ILE A 136 -7.48 -12.90 10.56
C ILE A 136 -8.85 -12.50 11.11
N ASP A 137 -8.85 -11.90 12.28
CA ASP A 137 -10.03 -11.42 12.99
C ASP A 137 -10.21 -9.92 12.74
N GLY A 138 -11.22 -9.56 11.97
CA GLY A 138 -11.66 -8.18 11.74
C GLY A 138 -13.07 -7.94 12.26
N LEU A 139 -13.52 -8.71 13.26
CA LEU A 139 -14.78 -8.49 13.95
C LEU A 139 -14.60 -7.44 15.07
N LYS A 140 -15.70 -7.15 15.72
CA LYS A 140 -15.74 -6.28 16.88
C LYS A 140 -14.82 -6.82 17.98
N PRO A 141 -13.93 -6.00 18.56
CA PRO A 141 -13.02 -6.42 19.62
C PRO A 141 -13.72 -7.13 20.77
N GLY A 142 -13.24 -8.33 21.10
CA GLY A 142 -13.76 -9.18 22.16
C GLY A 142 -14.92 -10.08 21.77
N PHE A 143 -15.51 -9.94 20.58
CA PHE A 143 -16.60 -10.81 20.14
C PHE A 143 -16.17 -12.29 20.09
N MET A 144 -15.07 -12.59 19.42
CA MET A 144 -14.58 -13.95 19.25
C MET A 144 -14.28 -14.63 20.61
N ASP A 145 -13.65 -13.90 21.53
CA ASP A 145 -13.37 -14.40 22.89
C ASP A 145 -14.65 -14.61 23.71
N SER A 146 -15.67 -13.72 23.57
CA SER A 146 -16.94 -13.89 24.27
C SER A 146 -17.74 -15.10 23.80
N GLU A 147 -17.61 -15.47 22.51
CA GLU A 147 -18.23 -16.65 21.93
C GLU A 147 -17.41 -17.93 22.10
N GLY A 148 -16.27 -17.88 22.79
CA GLY A 148 -15.40 -19.03 23.05
C GLY A 148 -14.66 -19.56 21.82
N ILE A 149 -14.42 -18.68 20.84
CA ILE A 149 -13.74 -18.98 19.58
C ILE A 149 -12.64 -17.95 19.25
N GLY A 150 -12.08 -17.28 20.26
CA GLY A 150 -11.04 -16.30 20.13
C GLY A 150 -9.63 -16.81 20.42
N TYR A 151 -8.66 -15.91 20.45
CA TYR A 151 -7.24 -16.24 20.68
C TYR A 151 -7.01 -16.99 21.97
N ARG A 152 -7.66 -16.60 23.07
CA ARG A 152 -7.50 -17.25 24.40
C ARG A 152 -7.82 -18.75 24.37
N GLN A 153 -8.78 -19.15 23.55
CA GLN A 153 -9.18 -20.55 23.42
C GLN A 153 -8.24 -21.30 22.49
N PHE A 154 -7.96 -20.73 21.31
CA PHE A 154 -7.16 -21.40 20.31
C PHE A 154 -5.68 -21.49 20.65
N SER A 155 -5.08 -20.52 21.31
CA SER A 155 -3.68 -20.57 21.72
C SER A 155 -3.34 -21.76 22.63
N LYS A 156 -4.33 -22.27 23.40
CA LYS A 156 -4.17 -23.47 24.25
C LYS A 156 -4.32 -24.78 23.46
N LEU A 157 -5.18 -24.77 22.44
CA LEU A 157 -5.51 -25.97 21.64
C LEU A 157 -4.57 -26.14 20.45
N HIS A 158 -4.11 -25.02 19.91
CA HIS A 158 -3.24 -24.96 18.74
C HIS A 158 -2.11 -23.93 18.99
N PRO A 159 -1.07 -24.30 19.75
CA PRO A 159 0.02 -23.36 20.10
C PRO A 159 0.76 -22.76 18.92
N GLY A 160 0.73 -23.42 17.77
CA GLY A 160 1.32 -22.91 16.51
C GLY A 160 0.42 -21.95 15.73
N LEU A 161 -0.77 -21.60 16.22
CA LEU A 161 -1.68 -20.71 15.52
C LEU A 161 -1.18 -19.25 15.55
N ILE A 162 -1.25 -18.58 14.40
CA ILE A 162 -1.05 -17.14 14.29
C ILE A 162 -2.43 -16.48 14.26
N TYR A 163 -2.68 -15.58 15.20
CA TYR A 163 -3.95 -14.87 15.31
C TYR A 163 -3.75 -13.38 15.09
N VAL A 164 -4.26 -12.85 13.97
CA VAL A 164 -4.11 -11.46 13.54
C VAL A 164 -5.42 -10.75 13.82
N ALA A 165 -5.44 -9.89 14.81
CA ALA A 165 -6.62 -9.11 15.19
C ALA A 165 -6.48 -7.68 14.69
N ILE A 166 -7.43 -7.22 13.88
CA ILE A 166 -7.40 -5.90 13.24
C ILE A 166 -8.62 -5.10 13.64
N SER A 167 -8.40 -3.95 14.27
CA SER A 167 -9.48 -3.07 14.72
C SER A 167 -9.05 -1.60 14.71
N PRO A 168 -9.96 -0.63 14.89
CA PRO A 168 -9.59 0.79 14.88
C PRO A 168 -8.52 1.16 15.91
N TYR A 169 -8.57 0.56 17.11
CA TYR A 169 -7.75 0.94 18.27
C TYR A 169 -6.98 -0.22 18.92
N GLY A 170 -6.84 -1.35 18.24
CA GLY A 170 -6.27 -2.57 18.81
C GLY A 170 -7.22 -3.21 19.83
N HIS A 171 -6.70 -4.10 20.72
CA HIS A 171 -7.53 -4.95 21.58
C HIS A 171 -7.23 -4.81 23.10
N PHE A 172 -6.10 -4.23 23.49
CA PHE A 172 -5.65 -4.28 24.91
C PHE A 172 -5.73 -2.96 25.67
N THR A 173 -6.10 -1.83 25.01
CA THR A 173 -6.18 -0.52 25.66
C THR A 173 -7.56 -0.21 26.21
N SER A 174 -7.66 0.80 27.11
CA SER A 174 -8.96 1.33 27.56
C SER A 174 -9.75 1.93 26.39
N LYS A 175 -9.09 2.60 25.46
CA LYS A 175 -9.72 3.15 24.24
C LYS A 175 -10.33 2.04 23.41
N ALA A 176 -9.61 0.94 23.16
CA ALA A 176 -10.12 -0.21 22.45
C ALA A 176 -11.40 -0.77 23.10
N ARG A 177 -11.45 -0.85 24.44
CA ARG A 177 -12.65 -1.30 25.16
C ARG A 177 -13.83 -0.34 25.08
N ASN A 178 -13.56 0.95 25.24
CA ASN A 178 -14.61 1.99 25.26
C ASN A 178 -15.22 2.20 23.87
N PHE A 179 -14.40 2.08 22.82
CA PHE A 179 -14.80 2.32 21.43
C PHE A 179 -14.97 1.05 20.59
N ARG A 180 -15.08 -0.12 21.24
CA ARG A 180 -15.22 -1.43 20.56
C ARG A 180 -16.40 -1.54 19.59
N ASN A 181 -17.38 -0.64 19.69
CA ASN A 181 -18.56 -0.61 18.83
C ASN A 181 -18.38 0.32 17.61
N ILE A 182 -17.27 1.03 17.51
CA ILE A 182 -16.99 1.88 16.36
C ILE A 182 -16.43 0.99 15.24
N PRO A 183 -17.05 1.01 14.05
CA PRO A 183 -16.54 0.28 12.89
C PRO A 183 -15.12 0.76 12.53
N ASP A 184 -14.29 -0.16 12.05
CA ASP A 184 -13.00 0.19 11.46
C ASP A 184 -13.25 0.84 10.10
N THR A 185 -13.12 2.16 10.05
CA THR A 185 -13.21 2.92 8.82
C THR A 185 -11.90 3.64 8.56
N ASP A 186 -11.53 3.72 7.30
CA ASP A 186 -10.34 4.45 6.86
C ASP A 186 -10.35 5.90 7.35
N LEU A 187 -11.51 6.55 7.34
CA LEU A 187 -11.66 7.95 7.76
C LEU A 187 -11.41 8.13 9.26
N THR A 188 -11.94 7.25 10.10
CA THR A 188 -11.73 7.32 11.56
C THR A 188 -10.28 7.04 11.92
N ALA A 189 -9.64 6.08 11.28
CA ALA A 189 -8.22 5.80 11.47
C ALA A 189 -7.33 6.97 11.03
N GLN A 190 -7.62 7.60 9.89
CA GLN A 190 -6.92 8.83 9.49
C GLN A 190 -7.11 9.94 10.52
N ALA A 191 -8.34 10.22 10.97
CA ALA A 191 -8.64 11.29 11.90
C ALA A 191 -7.90 11.13 13.25
N GLU A 192 -7.92 9.92 13.80
CA GLU A 192 -7.31 9.60 15.09
C GLU A 192 -5.78 9.58 15.05
N SER A 193 -5.21 9.40 13.88
CA SER A 193 -3.76 9.38 13.71
C SER A 193 -3.10 10.76 13.70
N GLY A 194 -3.87 11.83 13.49
CA GLY A 194 -3.34 13.18 13.23
C GLY A 194 -2.95 13.43 11.76
N TYR A 195 -3.03 12.43 10.89
CA TYR A 195 -2.65 12.54 9.48
C TYR A 195 -3.35 13.69 8.72
N PRO A 196 -4.68 13.91 8.85
CA PRO A 196 -5.36 15.00 8.15
C PRO A 196 -4.92 16.39 8.62
N ALA A 197 -4.38 16.51 9.84
CA ALA A 197 -3.86 17.78 10.34
C ALA A 197 -2.65 18.30 9.54
N LEU A 198 -2.02 17.42 8.75
CA LEU A 198 -0.88 17.76 7.90
C LEU A 198 -1.26 17.98 6.42
N ILE A 199 -2.50 17.67 6.03
CA ILE A 199 -2.94 17.70 4.62
C ILE A 199 -3.99 18.78 4.43
N GLY A 200 -3.77 19.64 3.44
CA GLY A 200 -4.66 20.73 3.08
C GLY A 200 -3.95 22.07 3.06
N ASN A 201 -4.68 23.10 2.64
CA ASN A 201 -4.19 24.48 2.60
C ASN A 201 -4.98 25.34 3.58
N PRO A 202 -4.40 25.77 4.71
CA PRO A 202 -5.10 26.59 5.70
C PRO A 202 -5.44 27.98 5.19
N GLN A 203 -4.85 28.41 4.07
CA GLN A 203 -5.08 29.72 3.46
C GLN A 203 -6.02 29.64 2.25
N ALA A 204 -6.55 28.45 1.95
CA ALA A 204 -7.62 28.33 0.98
C ALA A 204 -8.85 29.11 1.47
N PRO A 205 -9.64 29.73 0.54
CA PRO A 205 -10.89 30.35 0.93
C PRO A 205 -11.85 29.29 1.50
N GLU A 206 -12.74 29.73 2.39
CA GLU A 206 -13.86 28.90 2.85
C GLU A 206 -14.69 28.41 1.65
N PRO A 207 -15.13 27.17 1.59
CA PRO A 207 -15.01 26.10 2.61
C PRO A 207 -13.81 25.17 2.37
N TYR A 208 -12.75 25.57 1.73
CA TYR A 208 -11.63 24.71 1.29
C TYR A 208 -10.42 24.71 2.23
N ASN A 209 -10.50 25.40 3.38
CA ASN A 209 -9.41 25.51 4.37
C ASN A 209 -9.41 24.40 5.43
N TYR A 210 -10.20 23.35 5.25
CA TYR A 210 -10.27 22.21 6.17
C TYR A 210 -9.08 21.25 6.07
N PRO A 211 -8.85 20.42 7.12
CA PRO A 211 -8.07 19.21 7.00
C PRO A 211 -8.64 18.31 5.90
N LEU A 212 -7.78 17.81 5.02
CA LEU A 212 -8.22 16.95 3.92
C LEU A 212 -7.92 15.49 4.25
N LYS A 213 -8.88 14.61 3.97
CA LYS A 213 -8.62 13.17 3.95
C LYS A 213 -7.81 12.81 2.70
N ALA A 214 -7.04 11.73 2.74
CA ALA A 214 -6.45 11.15 1.54
C ALA A 214 -7.55 10.75 0.54
N GLY A 215 -7.29 10.92 -0.75
CA GLY A 215 -8.21 10.55 -1.83
C GLY A 215 -8.38 9.02 -2.00
N VAL A 216 -7.55 8.24 -1.32
CA VAL A 216 -7.56 6.77 -1.27
C VAL A 216 -7.72 6.31 0.18
N TRP A 217 -8.01 5.03 0.39
CA TRP A 217 -8.11 4.43 1.72
C TRP A 217 -6.72 4.15 2.33
N ALA A 218 -5.99 5.23 2.61
CA ALA A 218 -4.60 5.18 3.03
C ALA A 218 -4.38 4.42 4.33
N ALA A 219 -5.23 4.65 5.33
CA ALA A 219 -5.16 3.96 6.61
C ALA A 219 -5.46 2.46 6.48
N SER A 220 -6.47 2.10 5.68
CA SER A 220 -6.85 0.71 5.46
C SER A 220 -5.76 -0.08 4.76
N TYR A 221 -5.17 0.45 3.68
CA TYR A 221 -4.06 -0.22 2.98
C TYR A 221 -2.80 -0.29 3.84
N MET A 222 -2.52 0.73 4.64
CA MET A 222 -1.39 0.71 5.57
C MET A 222 -1.56 -0.36 6.64
N SER A 223 -2.72 -0.40 7.32
CA SER A 223 -3.04 -1.43 8.31
C SER A 223 -2.91 -2.83 7.73
N ALA A 224 -3.47 -3.06 6.55
CA ALA A 224 -3.40 -4.34 5.88
C ALA A 224 -1.96 -4.76 5.55
N THR A 225 -1.15 -3.82 5.06
CA THR A 225 0.25 -4.08 4.72
C THR A 225 1.06 -4.45 5.97
N LEU A 226 0.89 -3.70 7.05
CA LEU A 226 1.57 -3.99 8.32
C LEU A 226 1.05 -5.26 8.98
N ALA A 227 -0.25 -5.54 8.93
CA ALA A 227 -0.82 -6.81 9.40
C ALA A 227 -0.27 -8.00 8.60
N THR A 228 -0.15 -7.86 7.27
CA THR A 228 0.47 -8.88 6.42
C THR A 228 1.95 -9.07 6.76
N ALA A 229 2.71 -8.00 6.94
CA ALA A 229 4.11 -8.07 7.36
C ALA A 229 4.27 -8.74 8.73
N GLY A 230 3.41 -8.39 9.71
CA GLY A 230 3.34 -9.04 11.02
C GLY A 230 3.02 -10.53 10.90
N THR A 231 2.07 -10.89 10.05
CA THR A 231 1.71 -12.29 9.76
C THR A 231 2.89 -13.07 9.20
N LEU A 232 3.58 -12.53 8.19
CA LEU A 232 4.75 -13.18 7.59
C LEU A 232 5.90 -13.33 8.59
N THR A 233 6.10 -12.33 9.45
CA THR A 233 7.08 -12.38 10.54
C THR A 233 6.72 -13.45 11.57
N ALA A 234 5.44 -13.55 11.95
CA ALA A 234 4.95 -14.58 12.86
C ALA A 234 5.06 -16.00 12.25
N LEU A 235 4.81 -16.16 10.94
CA LEU A 235 5.04 -17.41 10.22
C LEU A 235 6.53 -17.80 10.22
N LEU A 236 7.43 -16.85 10.06
CA LEU A 236 8.87 -17.09 10.15
C LEU A 236 9.28 -17.50 11.57
N HIS A 237 8.72 -16.87 12.60
CA HIS A 237 8.92 -17.28 14.01
C HIS A 237 8.41 -18.71 14.23
N LYS A 238 7.16 -18.99 13.84
CA LYS A 238 6.57 -20.34 13.93
C LYS A 238 7.44 -21.40 13.24
N ARG A 239 7.97 -21.10 12.06
CA ARG A 239 8.85 -22.03 11.34
C ARG A 239 10.13 -22.36 12.11
N ARG A 240 10.63 -21.45 12.94
CA ARG A 240 11.86 -21.63 13.73
C ARG A 240 11.62 -22.28 15.08
N THR A 241 10.50 -22.01 15.71
CA THR A 241 10.20 -22.39 17.11
C THR A 241 9.09 -23.42 17.25
N GLY A 242 8.21 -23.54 16.26
CA GLY A 242 6.95 -24.27 16.35
C GLY A 242 5.81 -23.47 16.99
N GLU A 243 6.08 -22.27 17.52
CA GLU A 243 5.13 -21.47 18.28
C GLU A 243 4.52 -20.37 17.42
N GLY A 244 3.18 -20.23 17.49
CA GLY A 244 2.41 -19.14 16.96
C GLY A 244 2.35 -17.96 17.92
N GLN A 245 1.62 -16.92 17.55
CA GLN A 245 1.44 -15.72 18.38
C GLN A 245 0.22 -14.90 17.94
N MET A 246 -0.18 -13.96 18.79
CA MET A 246 -1.13 -12.90 18.41
C MET A 246 -0.38 -11.73 17.79
N VAL A 247 -0.96 -11.20 16.72
CA VAL A 247 -0.57 -9.92 16.10
C VAL A 247 -1.75 -8.97 16.30
N ASP A 248 -1.60 -7.97 17.13
CA ASP A 248 -2.64 -6.95 17.37
C ASP A 248 -2.36 -5.71 16.51
N MET A 249 -3.30 -5.34 15.65
CA MET A 249 -3.17 -4.24 14.70
C MET A 249 -4.23 -3.19 14.96
N ALA A 250 -3.79 -2.00 15.35
CA ALA A 250 -4.63 -0.80 15.45
C ALA A 250 -4.50 0.03 14.16
N SER A 251 -5.60 0.22 13.43
CA SER A 251 -5.59 0.96 12.16
C SER A 251 -5.16 2.42 12.34
N SER A 252 -5.49 3.05 13.46
CA SER A 252 -5.04 4.41 13.80
C SER A 252 -3.53 4.50 14.03
N GLU A 253 -2.91 3.47 14.63
CA GLU A 253 -1.46 3.43 14.83
C GLU A 253 -0.73 3.16 13.52
N ALA A 254 -1.27 2.31 12.66
CA ALA A 254 -0.66 1.94 11.39
C ALA A 254 -0.34 3.17 10.52
N ILE A 255 -1.28 4.11 10.39
CA ILE A 255 -1.04 5.33 9.62
C ILE A 255 -0.22 6.38 10.40
N SER A 256 -0.24 6.34 11.75
CA SER A 256 0.58 7.24 12.57
C SER A 256 2.08 7.02 12.38
N ILE A 257 2.52 5.80 12.05
CA ILE A 257 3.92 5.48 11.78
C ILE A 257 4.48 6.34 10.64
N TRP A 258 3.67 6.68 9.64
CA TRP A 258 4.09 7.56 8.53
C TRP A 258 4.30 9.01 8.93
N GLN A 259 3.83 9.39 10.09
CA GLN A 259 4.02 10.73 10.65
C GLN A 259 5.21 10.81 11.60
N GLY A 260 6.02 9.76 11.71
CA GLY A 260 7.12 9.67 12.67
C GLY A 260 7.99 10.91 12.70
N PHE A 261 8.31 11.48 11.54
CA PHE A 261 9.05 12.73 11.44
C PHE A 261 8.28 13.93 12.04
N SER A 262 6.99 14.06 11.76
CA SER A 262 6.16 15.15 12.29
C SER A 262 5.93 15.02 13.79
N ILE A 263 5.75 13.79 14.28
CA ILE A 263 5.61 13.48 15.72
C ILE A 263 6.91 13.78 16.45
N ALA A 264 8.06 13.32 15.92
CA ALA A 264 9.36 13.59 16.51
C ALA A 264 9.66 15.09 16.57
N TRP A 265 9.35 15.81 15.49
CA TRP A 265 9.50 17.27 15.45
C TRP A 265 8.66 17.98 16.52
N GLY A 266 7.37 17.66 16.60
CA GLY A 266 6.45 18.23 17.60
C GLY A 266 6.92 17.97 19.03
N PHE A 267 7.40 16.75 19.32
CA PHE A 267 7.93 16.38 20.61
C PHE A 267 9.23 17.12 20.96
N THR A 268 10.16 17.21 20.00
CA THR A 268 11.50 17.77 20.25
C THR A 268 11.49 19.30 20.38
N PHE A 269 10.67 19.97 19.57
CA PHE A 269 10.69 21.43 19.46
C PHE A 269 9.43 22.10 20.00
N GLU A 270 8.48 21.32 20.54
CA GLU A 270 7.17 21.80 21.02
C GLU A 270 6.37 22.59 19.96
N MET A 271 6.73 22.41 18.69
CA MET A 271 6.11 23.04 17.54
C MET A 271 5.36 22.01 16.70
N PRO A 272 4.03 21.97 16.73
CA PRO A 272 3.29 21.04 15.88
C PRO A 272 3.46 21.42 14.41
N ARG A 273 3.73 20.43 13.57
CA ARG A 273 3.62 20.64 12.13
C ARG A 273 2.16 20.87 11.74
N VAL A 274 1.94 21.82 10.87
CA VAL A 274 0.62 22.19 10.39
C VAL A 274 0.52 22.01 8.88
N ARG A 275 -0.69 22.11 8.35
CA ARG A 275 -0.92 22.10 6.90
C ARG A 275 -0.22 23.29 6.24
N VAL A 276 0.46 23.04 5.16
CA VAL A 276 1.18 24.07 4.38
C VAL A 276 0.81 24.05 2.89
N GLY A 277 -0.25 23.34 2.52
CA GLY A 277 -0.68 23.23 1.13
C GLY A 277 0.26 22.36 0.31
N ASN A 278 0.77 22.93 -0.78
CA ASN A 278 1.65 22.22 -1.72
C ASN A 278 3.14 22.26 -1.33
N PHE A 279 3.46 22.79 -0.17
CA PHE A 279 4.85 22.90 0.29
C PHE A 279 5.28 21.66 1.07
N ASP A 280 6.59 21.44 1.12
CA ASP A 280 7.23 20.58 2.10
C ASP A 280 8.00 21.42 3.12
N TRP A 281 8.05 20.97 4.37
CA TRP A 281 8.74 21.69 5.44
C TRP A 281 10.26 21.68 5.33
N CYS A 282 10.82 20.73 4.59
CA CYS A 282 12.25 20.48 4.53
C CYS A 282 12.84 20.75 3.16
N LEU A 283 12.03 20.72 2.11
CA LEU A 283 12.49 20.69 0.73
C LEU A 283 11.74 21.73 -0.11
N PHE A 284 12.47 22.47 -0.96
CA PHE A 284 11.89 23.40 -1.90
C PHE A 284 12.69 23.48 -3.22
N PRO A 285 12.00 23.51 -4.38
CA PRO A 285 10.60 23.14 -4.59
C PRO A 285 10.37 21.64 -4.44
N TYR A 286 9.31 21.26 -3.76
CA TYR A 286 8.92 19.86 -3.58
C TYR A 286 7.39 19.76 -3.55
N GLY A 287 6.77 19.63 -4.71
CA GLY A 287 5.31 19.68 -4.83
C GLY A 287 4.78 19.52 -6.24
N TYR A 288 3.50 19.81 -6.39
CA TYR A 288 2.77 19.73 -7.66
C TYR A 288 2.58 21.11 -8.26
N TYR A 289 2.90 21.29 -9.54
CA TYR A 289 2.82 22.56 -10.23
C TYR A 289 2.05 22.44 -11.54
N GLN A 290 1.30 23.45 -11.86
CA GLN A 290 0.58 23.52 -13.12
C GLN A 290 1.54 23.75 -14.28
N ALA A 291 1.45 22.91 -15.30
CA ALA A 291 2.06 23.06 -16.61
C ALA A 291 0.99 23.48 -17.62
N LYS A 292 1.37 23.70 -18.87
CA LYS A 292 0.46 24.14 -19.94
C LYS A 292 -0.71 23.16 -20.18
N ASP A 293 -0.49 21.87 -20.00
CA ASP A 293 -1.41 20.78 -20.35
C ASP A 293 -1.72 19.83 -19.16
N GLY A 294 -1.58 20.30 -17.94
CA GLY A 294 -1.86 19.51 -16.73
C GLY A 294 -0.90 19.84 -15.60
N PHE A 295 -0.54 18.85 -14.79
CA PHE A 295 0.34 19.05 -13.65
C PHE A 295 1.64 18.25 -13.78
N VAL A 296 2.72 18.83 -13.25
CA VAL A 296 4.00 18.16 -13.05
C VAL A 296 4.34 18.13 -11.57
N THR A 297 5.04 17.10 -11.15
CA THR A 297 5.70 17.05 -9.85
C THR A 297 7.12 17.58 -10.02
N VAL A 298 7.53 18.49 -9.16
CA VAL A 298 8.89 19.01 -9.11
C VAL A 298 9.50 18.67 -7.76
N ALA A 299 10.71 18.11 -7.76
CA ALA A 299 11.46 17.85 -6.55
C ALA A 299 12.91 18.28 -6.74
N ALA A 300 13.38 19.15 -5.83
CA ALA A 300 14.78 19.55 -5.71
C ALA A 300 15.14 19.51 -4.22
N ALA A 301 15.97 18.51 -3.86
CA ALA A 301 16.28 18.20 -2.46
C ALA A 301 17.58 18.83 -1.98
N SER A 302 18.29 19.58 -2.85
CA SER A 302 19.55 20.21 -2.52
C SER A 302 19.74 21.49 -3.36
N ASP A 303 20.66 22.37 -2.95
CA ASP A 303 21.03 23.56 -3.72
C ASP A 303 21.51 23.21 -5.13
N ALA A 304 22.20 22.09 -5.26
CA ALA A 304 22.65 21.63 -6.57
C ALA A 304 21.49 21.24 -7.48
N ASP A 305 20.45 20.59 -6.93
CA ASP A 305 19.23 20.25 -7.65
C ASP A 305 18.48 21.52 -8.05
N PHE A 306 18.40 22.47 -7.14
CA PHE A 306 17.76 23.75 -7.39
C PHE A 306 18.46 24.51 -8.54
N ARG A 307 19.79 24.61 -8.53
CA ARG A 307 20.55 25.20 -9.64
C ARG A 307 20.33 24.45 -10.96
N GLY A 308 20.24 23.12 -10.90
CA GLY A 308 19.88 22.31 -12.05
C GLY A 308 18.50 22.66 -12.61
N LEU A 309 17.52 22.84 -11.73
CA LEU A 309 16.17 23.24 -12.06
C LEU A 309 16.14 24.61 -12.75
N LEU A 310 16.85 25.61 -12.22
CA LEU A 310 16.97 26.94 -12.83
C LEU A 310 17.52 26.87 -14.25
N LYS A 311 18.52 26.01 -14.50
CA LYS A 311 19.05 25.78 -15.86
C LYS A 311 18.02 25.16 -16.80
N ILE A 312 17.25 24.16 -16.33
CA ILE A 312 16.18 23.52 -17.10
C ILE A 312 15.13 24.56 -17.51
N LEU A 313 14.78 25.48 -16.60
CA LEU A 313 13.77 26.51 -16.81
C LEU A 313 14.31 27.73 -17.56
N GLY A 314 15.62 27.88 -17.70
CA GLY A 314 16.25 29.08 -18.30
C GLY A 314 16.21 30.31 -17.40
N ARG A 315 16.11 30.10 -16.07
CA ARG A 315 16.01 31.15 -15.05
C ARG A 315 17.28 31.25 -14.21
N TRP A 316 18.43 31.32 -14.91
CA TRP A 316 19.72 31.43 -14.24
C TRP A 316 19.89 32.76 -13.47
N ASP A 317 19.10 33.77 -13.82
CA ASP A 317 18.98 35.05 -13.12
C ASP A 317 18.63 34.89 -11.63
N LEU A 318 17.99 33.78 -11.27
CA LEU A 318 17.56 33.49 -9.90
C LEU A 318 18.62 32.76 -9.06
N GLU A 319 19.77 32.36 -9.61
CA GLU A 319 20.78 31.59 -8.86
C GLU A 319 21.28 32.31 -7.60
N ASN A 320 21.44 33.63 -7.67
CA ASN A 320 21.94 34.45 -6.59
C ASN A 320 20.84 35.20 -5.85
N ASP A 321 19.59 34.91 -6.14
CA ASP A 321 18.48 35.53 -5.42
C ASP A 321 18.39 34.90 -4.02
N TRP A 322 18.64 35.72 -3.00
CA TRP A 322 18.66 35.29 -1.59
C TRP A 322 17.36 34.61 -1.12
N ARG A 323 16.26 34.86 -1.81
CA ARG A 323 14.96 34.22 -1.55
C ARG A 323 14.99 32.71 -1.80
N PHE A 324 15.95 32.24 -2.59
CA PHE A 324 16.08 30.85 -3.03
C PHE A 324 17.24 30.09 -2.37
N LEU A 325 17.95 30.70 -1.43
CA LEU A 325 19.01 30.03 -0.68
C LEU A 325 18.40 29.07 0.33
N PHE A 326 18.72 27.79 0.20
CA PHE A 326 18.09 26.64 0.85
C PHE A 326 18.01 26.76 2.37
N ASP A 327 19.08 27.18 3.01
CA ASP A 327 19.18 27.32 4.47
C ASP A 327 18.31 28.45 5.06
N ARG A 328 17.69 29.27 4.22
CA ARG A 328 16.90 30.43 4.63
C ARG A 328 15.43 30.37 4.22
N ILE A 329 15.05 29.32 3.44
CA ILE A 329 13.69 29.21 2.87
C ILE A 329 12.73 28.60 3.89
N THR A 330 13.21 27.70 4.77
CA THR A 330 12.36 26.85 5.60
C THR A 330 11.69 27.60 6.76
N ASP A 331 12.19 28.77 7.12
CA ASP A 331 11.70 29.49 8.33
C ASP A 331 10.57 30.50 8.03
N ASP A 332 10.23 30.71 6.75
CA ASP A 332 9.31 31.77 6.37
C ASP A 332 8.33 31.32 5.27
N VAL A 333 7.10 31.02 5.71
CA VAL A 333 6.01 30.57 4.83
C VAL A 333 5.65 31.62 3.77
N ASP A 334 5.82 32.91 4.05
CA ASP A 334 5.50 33.97 3.10
C ASP A 334 6.56 34.07 1.99
N LYS A 335 7.82 33.81 2.32
CA LYS A 335 8.87 33.62 1.30
C LYS A 335 8.56 32.42 0.41
N LEU A 336 8.19 31.28 0.98
CA LEU A 336 7.81 30.10 0.21
C LEU A 336 6.69 30.39 -0.79
N LYS A 337 5.70 31.20 -0.42
CA LYS A 337 4.60 31.61 -1.33
C LYS A 337 5.09 32.46 -2.49
N VAL A 338 5.98 33.43 -2.24
CA VAL A 338 6.56 34.25 -3.30
C VAL A 338 7.32 33.39 -4.29
N LEU A 339 8.13 32.46 -3.79
CA LEU A 339 8.91 31.53 -4.62
C LEU A 339 8.02 30.58 -5.42
N GLU A 340 6.99 30.03 -4.80
CA GLU A 340 5.99 29.22 -5.48
C GLU A 340 5.33 29.99 -6.62
N GLY A 341 5.01 31.28 -6.38
CA GLY A 341 4.46 32.17 -7.40
C GLY A 341 5.37 32.33 -8.62
N GLU A 342 6.67 32.51 -8.42
CA GLU A 342 7.64 32.60 -9.51
C GLU A 342 7.76 31.28 -10.29
N PHE A 343 7.83 30.14 -9.59
CA PHE A 343 7.87 28.81 -10.22
C PHE A 343 6.60 28.53 -11.02
N LYS A 344 5.43 28.85 -10.49
CA LYS A 344 4.15 28.71 -11.21
C LYS A 344 4.14 29.48 -12.52
N LYS A 345 4.66 30.71 -12.53
CA LYS A 345 4.74 31.55 -13.73
C LYS A 345 5.65 30.95 -14.82
N GLU A 346 6.70 30.26 -14.42
CA GLU A 346 7.63 29.63 -15.35
C GLU A 346 7.14 28.28 -15.86
N LEU A 347 6.72 27.41 -14.99
CA LEU A 347 6.33 26.04 -15.34
C LEU A 347 5.12 25.98 -16.25
N ILE A 348 4.16 26.90 -16.09
CA ILE A 348 2.94 26.96 -16.92
C ILE A 348 3.23 27.26 -18.40
N LYS A 349 4.40 27.78 -18.72
CA LYS A 349 4.83 28.07 -20.11
C LYS A 349 5.14 26.80 -20.90
N PHE A 350 5.41 25.68 -20.23
CA PHE A 350 5.86 24.46 -20.85
C PHE A 350 4.79 23.36 -20.78
N ALA A 351 4.75 22.51 -21.81
CA ALA A 351 4.02 21.25 -21.73
C ALA A 351 4.74 20.26 -20.80
N ARG A 352 3.99 19.37 -20.14
CA ARG A 352 4.53 18.36 -19.21
C ARG A 352 5.66 17.54 -19.81
N LYS A 353 5.45 16.98 -21.00
CA LYS A 353 6.45 16.17 -21.72
C LYS A 353 7.71 16.93 -22.07
N ASP A 354 7.60 18.23 -22.34
CA ASP A 354 8.77 19.07 -22.63
C ASP A 354 9.61 19.31 -21.40
N LEU A 355 8.99 19.51 -20.24
CA LEU A 355 9.69 19.63 -18.96
C LEU A 355 10.41 18.33 -18.60
N VAL A 356 9.75 17.19 -18.73
CA VAL A 356 10.37 15.88 -18.49
C VAL A 356 11.55 15.65 -19.43
N ARG A 357 11.40 15.91 -20.73
CA ARG A 357 12.47 15.76 -21.72
C ARG A 357 13.67 16.66 -21.42
N LYS A 358 13.44 17.91 -21.06
CA LYS A 358 14.51 18.85 -20.66
C LYS A 358 15.25 18.35 -19.42
N THR A 359 14.51 17.82 -18.43
CA THR A 359 15.08 17.26 -17.20
C THR A 359 15.95 16.04 -17.48
N LEU A 360 15.46 15.11 -18.30
CA LEU A 360 16.23 13.93 -18.71
C LEU A 360 17.49 14.30 -19.47
N SER A 361 17.40 15.27 -20.39
CA SER A 361 18.54 15.79 -21.14
C SER A 361 19.59 16.46 -20.24
N TYR A 362 19.15 17.24 -19.26
CA TYR A 362 20.00 17.85 -18.25
C TYR A 362 20.71 16.77 -17.41
N SER A 363 19.97 15.80 -16.88
CA SER A 363 20.49 14.72 -16.04
C SER A 363 21.50 13.85 -16.79
N ALA A 364 21.25 13.52 -18.04
CA ALA A 364 22.17 12.78 -18.90
C ALA A 364 23.48 13.56 -19.14
N GLY A 365 23.40 14.89 -19.37
CA GLY A 365 24.55 15.78 -19.51
C GLY A 365 25.36 15.88 -18.20
N ALA A 366 24.67 16.01 -17.06
CA ALA A 366 25.28 16.07 -15.74
C ALA A 366 26.03 14.79 -15.40
N ALA A 367 25.43 13.63 -15.66
CA ALA A 367 26.07 12.33 -15.45
C ALA A 367 27.34 12.13 -16.28
N LYS A 368 27.32 12.53 -17.55
CA LYS A 368 28.50 12.45 -18.44
C LYS A 368 29.65 13.32 -18.00
N SER A 369 29.36 14.46 -17.37
CA SER A 369 30.39 15.47 -17.06
C SER A 369 31.29 15.11 -15.85
N LYS A 370 31.02 14.00 -15.12
CA LYS A 370 31.75 13.56 -13.91
C LYS A 370 31.95 14.68 -12.86
N LEU A 371 31.20 15.78 -12.92
CA LEU A 371 31.35 16.90 -12.01
C LEU A 371 30.67 16.61 -10.68
N ARG A 372 31.43 16.54 -9.61
CA ARG A 372 30.91 16.57 -8.24
C ARG A 372 30.11 17.86 -8.03
N GLY A 373 28.94 17.77 -7.39
CA GLY A 373 28.11 18.94 -7.06
C GLY A 373 27.11 19.39 -8.15
N LYS A 374 26.89 18.61 -9.21
CA LYS A 374 25.74 18.81 -10.10
C LYS A 374 24.54 18.10 -9.51
N GLY A 375 23.48 18.86 -9.28
CA GLY A 375 22.19 18.32 -8.82
C GLY A 375 21.45 17.56 -9.91
N PHE A 376 20.51 16.74 -9.50
CA PHE A 376 19.61 15.97 -10.35
C PHE A 376 18.16 16.31 -9.97
N PRO A 377 17.66 17.51 -10.33
CA PRO A 377 16.28 17.84 -10.05
C PRO A 377 15.35 16.89 -10.79
N ILE A 378 14.24 16.60 -10.16
CA ILE A 378 13.23 15.68 -10.69
C ILE A 378 12.04 16.50 -11.18
N ILE A 379 11.67 16.32 -12.44
CA ILE A 379 10.37 16.76 -12.97
C ILE A 379 9.74 15.56 -13.65
N VAL A 380 8.55 15.17 -13.21
CA VAL A 380 7.76 14.10 -13.79
C VAL A 380 6.33 14.55 -14.02
N GLU A 381 5.65 13.92 -14.97
CA GLU A 381 4.22 14.17 -15.19
C GLU A 381 3.42 13.68 -13.99
N THR A 382 2.47 14.48 -13.51
CA THR A 382 1.46 14.04 -12.56
C THR A 382 0.33 13.41 -13.36
N LEU A 383 0.24 12.09 -13.33
CA LEU A 383 -0.69 11.32 -14.13
C LEU A 383 -2.07 11.20 -13.47
N SER A 384 -3.11 11.30 -14.27
CA SER A 384 -4.45 10.87 -13.86
C SER A 384 -4.55 9.34 -13.87
N PRO A 385 -5.53 8.72 -13.18
CA PRO A 385 -5.76 7.28 -13.23
C PRO A 385 -5.96 6.74 -14.66
N ARG A 386 -6.55 7.54 -15.56
CA ARG A 386 -6.73 7.18 -16.95
C ARG A 386 -5.40 7.13 -17.71
N GLU A 387 -4.51 8.09 -17.47
CA GLU A 387 -3.18 8.11 -18.06
C GLU A 387 -2.32 6.97 -17.55
N VAL A 388 -2.38 6.65 -16.25
CA VAL A 388 -1.68 5.48 -15.66
C VAL A 388 -2.04 4.18 -16.38
N LEU A 389 -3.31 3.98 -16.76
CA LEU A 389 -3.74 2.80 -17.52
C LEU A 389 -3.16 2.74 -18.95
N GLN A 390 -2.67 3.84 -19.49
CA GLN A 390 -2.11 3.94 -20.85
C GLN A 390 -0.58 3.90 -20.86
N GLU A 391 0.06 4.06 -19.70
CA GLU A 391 1.51 4.09 -19.59
C GLU A 391 2.13 2.70 -19.82
N GLU A 392 3.10 2.63 -20.73
CA GLU A 392 3.84 1.40 -21.08
C GLU A 392 4.48 0.74 -19.86
N HIS A 393 5.02 1.55 -18.93
CA HIS A 393 5.65 1.06 -17.70
C HIS A 393 4.74 0.12 -16.90
N TRP A 394 3.47 0.51 -16.72
CA TRP A 394 2.50 -0.28 -15.96
C TRP A 394 2.05 -1.52 -16.72
N GLN A 395 1.98 -1.45 -18.06
CA GLN A 395 1.62 -2.57 -18.91
C GLN A 395 2.73 -3.64 -18.92
N VAL A 396 3.98 -3.23 -19.15
CA VAL A 396 5.15 -4.14 -19.13
C VAL A 396 5.32 -4.83 -17.78
N ARG A 397 5.00 -4.14 -16.69
CA ARG A 397 5.03 -4.71 -15.33
C ARG A 397 3.82 -5.57 -15.00
N ASN A 398 2.86 -5.75 -15.89
CA ASN A 398 1.60 -6.47 -15.61
C ASN A 398 0.94 -5.97 -14.30
N SER A 399 0.85 -4.63 -14.17
CA SER A 399 0.35 -4.00 -12.95
C SER A 399 -1.17 -4.00 -12.84
N PHE A 400 -1.87 -4.41 -13.90
CA PHE A 400 -3.33 -4.52 -13.93
C PHE A 400 -3.75 -5.89 -14.40
N LEU A 401 -4.83 -6.39 -13.81
CA LEU A 401 -5.54 -7.60 -14.24
C LEU A 401 -6.82 -7.18 -14.96
N GLU A 402 -7.18 -7.93 -15.97
CA GLU A 402 -8.50 -7.80 -16.60
C GLU A 402 -9.43 -8.89 -16.10
N ALA A 403 -10.59 -8.49 -15.59
CA ALA A 403 -11.63 -9.39 -15.12
C ALA A 403 -12.93 -9.13 -15.87
N ASP A 404 -13.73 -10.16 -16.07
CA ASP A 404 -15.08 -10.01 -16.57
C ASP A 404 -15.94 -9.30 -15.51
N SER A 405 -16.48 -8.15 -15.88
CA SER A 405 -17.30 -7.35 -14.97
C SER A 405 -18.75 -7.84 -14.89
N GLY A 406 -19.19 -8.68 -15.83
CA GLY A 406 -20.62 -8.93 -16.04
C GLY A 406 -21.41 -7.71 -16.51
N LEU A 407 -20.73 -6.57 -16.72
CA LEU A 407 -21.24 -5.33 -17.29
C LEU A 407 -20.70 -5.17 -18.72
N LYS A 408 -21.11 -4.12 -19.43
CA LYS A 408 -20.50 -3.81 -20.73
C LYS A 408 -19.03 -3.43 -20.52
N GLY A 409 -18.14 -4.35 -20.83
CA GLY A 409 -16.68 -4.18 -20.78
C GLY A 409 -15.97 -5.02 -19.72
N ARG A 410 -14.64 -4.97 -19.75
CA ARG A 410 -13.76 -5.62 -18.79
C ARG A 410 -13.40 -4.67 -17.66
N LEU A 411 -13.37 -5.19 -16.45
CA LEU A 411 -12.88 -4.46 -15.29
C LEU A 411 -11.35 -4.59 -15.23
N LYS A 412 -10.65 -3.47 -15.12
CA LYS A 412 -9.21 -3.46 -14.80
C LYS A 412 -9.01 -3.19 -13.32
N ILE A 413 -8.35 -4.09 -12.64
CA ILE A 413 -8.02 -3.96 -11.22
C ILE A 413 -6.50 -4.02 -11.03
N PRO A 414 -5.94 -3.31 -10.02
CA PRO A 414 -4.53 -3.43 -9.70
C PRO A 414 -4.16 -4.87 -9.34
N SER A 415 -3.02 -5.35 -9.85
CA SER A 415 -2.41 -6.61 -9.44
C SER A 415 -1.43 -6.37 -8.28
N SER A 416 -0.91 -7.45 -7.71
CA SER A 416 0.11 -7.36 -6.67
C SER A 416 1.33 -6.55 -7.13
N ALA A 417 1.75 -5.58 -6.31
CA ALA A 417 2.83 -4.67 -6.66
C ALA A 417 4.24 -5.30 -6.59
N PRO A 418 4.60 -6.13 -5.58
CA PRO A 418 5.91 -6.75 -5.55
C PRO A 418 6.06 -7.73 -6.72
N LYS A 419 7.18 -7.62 -7.44
CA LYS A 419 7.58 -8.56 -8.47
C LYS A 419 8.72 -9.40 -7.91
N MET A 420 8.50 -10.70 -7.76
CA MET A 420 9.45 -11.63 -7.15
C MET A 420 9.95 -12.62 -8.21
N SER A 421 11.25 -12.83 -8.28
CA SER A 421 11.86 -13.67 -9.32
C SER A 421 11.52 -15.16 -9.19
N GLU A 422 11.43 -15.68 -7.95
CA GLU A 422 11.30 -17.11 -7.70
C GLU A 422 9.88 -17.53 -7.28
N SER A 423 9.16 -16.67 -6.57
CA SER A 423 7.81 -16.96 -6.07
C SER A 423 6.87 -15.77 -6.27
N PRO A 424 6.61 -15.37 -7.52
CA PRO A 424 5.83 -14.18 -7.82
C PRO A 424 4.40 -14.31 -7.31
N PRO A 425 3.85 -13.27 -6.69
CA PRO A 425 2.45 -13.24 -6.31
C PRO A 425 1.56 -13.25 -7.56
N ARG A 426 0.39 -13.86 -7.45
CA ARG A 426 -0.54 -13.99 -8.57
C ARG A 426 -1.99 -13.97 -8.14
N THR A 427 -2.86 -13.46 -8.98
CA THR A 427 -4.30 -13.54 -8.81
C THR A 427 -4.87 -14.63 -9.70
N LYS A 428 -5.50 -15.64 -9.11
CA LYS A 428 -6.06 -16.81 -9.79
C LYS A 428 -7.58 -16.75 -9.90
N ARG A 429 -8.24 -16.08 -8.97
CA ARG A 429 -9.70 -15.97 -8.94
C ARG A 429 -10.17 -14.63 -8.36
N LEU A 430 -11.35 -14.22 -8.78
CA LEU A 430 -12.04 -13.01 -8.32
C LEU A 430 -13.52 -13.27 -8.01
N GLU A 431 -13.93 -14.54 -7.99
CA GLU A 431 -15.29 -14.90 -7.61
C GLU A 431 -15.50 -14.60 -6.12
N CYS A 432 -16.68 -14.07 -5.81
CA CYS A 432 -17.04 -13.65 -4.45
C CYS A 432 -18.53 -13.85 -4.14
N GLY A 433 -19.17 -14.85 -4.72
CA GLY A 433 -20.57 -15.19 -4.38
C GLY A 433 -20.69 -15.55 -2.89
N ILE A 434 -21.80 -15.14 -2.24
CA ILE A 434 -22.06 -15.49 -0.84
C ILE A 434 -22.17 -17.01 -0.72
N GLY A 435 -21.36 -17.63 0.13
CA GLY A 435 -21.37 -19.07 0.36
C GLY A 435 -21.06 -19.93 -0.86
N GLN A 436 -20.49 -19.35 -1.92
CA GLN A 436 -20.28 -20.08 -3.18
C GLN A 436 -19.34 -21.30 -3.06
N ASP A 437 -18.51 -21.34 -2.05
CA ASP A 437 -17.60 -22.45 -1.77
C ASP A 437 -18.06 -23.33 -0.60
N ASN A 438 -19.29 -23.16 -0.09
CA ASN A 438 -19.81 -23.91 1.06
C ASN A 438 -19.61 -25.42 0.90
N ASP A 439 -20.14 -26.02 -0.17
CA ASP A 439 -20.06 -27.47 -0.34
C ASP A 439 -18.64 -27.99 -0.35
N LYS A 440 -17.77 -27.35 -1.11
CA LYS A 440 -16.36 -27.73 -1.24
C LYS A 440 -15.61 -27.62 0.08
N ILE A 441 -15.75 -26.49 0.80
CA ILE A 441 -15.01 -26.24 2.04
C ILE A 441 -15.63 -27.04 3.20
N TYR A 442 -16.94 -27.18 3.24
CA TYR A 442 -17.60 -28.01 4.26
C TYR A 442 -17.16 -29.45 4.17
N GLU A 443 -17.14 -30.03 2.98
CA GLU A 443 -16.63 -31.39 2.76
C GLU A 443 -15.15 -31.52 3.17
N LYS A 444 -14.29 -30.62 2.66
CA LYS A 444 -12.85 -30.64 2.93
C LYS A 444 -12.51 -30.58 4.42
N TYR A 445 -13.23 -29.78 5.19
CA TYR A 445 -12.96 -29.54 6.61
C TYR A 445 -13.90 -30.31 7.56
N GLY A 446 -14.81 -31.10 7.04
CA GLY A 446 -15.78 -31.89 7.81
C GLY A 446 -16.76 -31.02 8.61
N LEU A 447 -17.21 -29.91 8.01
CA LEU A 447 -18.15 -29.00 8.64
C LEU A 447 -19.58 -29.57 8.56
N LEU A 448 -20.41 -29.25 9.54
CA LEU A 448 -21.81 -29.66 9.57
C LEU A 448 -22.63 -28.78 8.58
N LYS A 449 -23.41 -29.43 7.72
CA LYS A 449 -24.33 -28.75 6.80
C LYS A 449 -25.54 -28.15 7.48
#